data_8f1fcfdc48108d77484e8a7905cf3e8a
#
_entry.id   8f1fcfdc48108d77484e8a7905cf3e8a
#
_cell.length_a   1.000
_cell.length_b   1.000
_cell.length_c   1.000
_cell.angle_alpha   90.00
_cell.angle_beta   90.00
_cell.angle_gamma   90.00
#
_symmetry.space_group_name_H-M   'P 1'
#
loop_
_entity.id
_entity.type
_entity.pdbx_description
1 polymer ?
#
loop_
_entity_poly.entity_id
_entity_poly.type
_entity_poly.pdbx_seq_one_letter_code
_entity_poly.pdbx_strand_id
1 'polypeptide(L)'
;MPRTSTINDALADVIRQRRTDLGLSQEKLADNAGLHRNYVSGIERGAYNIGVSNLVAIAQALQTSASALLAQAEARSPPTTST
;
A
#
# COMPACT_ATOMS: atom_id res chain seq x y z
N MET A 1 -22.32 -2.43 6.53
CA MET A 1 -22.03 -2.91 5.32
C MET A 1 -20.69 -3.42 5.18
N PRO A 2 -20.60 -4.52 4.73
CA PRO A 2 -19.30 -5.14 4.69
C PRO A 2 -18.36 -4.43 3.79
N ARG A 3 -17.16 -4.46 4.16
CA ARG A 3 -16.13 -3.91 3.37
C ARG A 3 -15.81 -4.86 2.30
N THR A 4 -15.65 -4.36 1.17
CA THR A 4 -15.28 -5.23 0.09
C THR A 4 -13.83 -5.10 -0.25
N SER A 5 -13.08 -4.27 0.42
CA SER A 5 -11.70 -4.10 0.06
C SER A 5 -10.80 -4.23 1.26
N THR A 6 -10.98 -5.27 2.02
CA THR A 6 -10.12 -5.49 3.16
C THR A 6 -8.66 -5.64 2.77
N ILE A 7 -8.38 -6.27 1.62
CA ILE A 7 -6.99 -6.38 1.18
C ILE A 7 -6.43 -5.00 0.83
N ASN A 8 -7.26 -4.14 0.27
CA ASN A 8 -6.83 -2.80 -0.08
C ASN A 8 -6.52 -2.00 1.18
N ASP A 9 -7.35 -2.13 2.21
CA ASP A 9 -7.12 -1.46 3.48
C ASP A 9 -5.86 -1.99 4.16
N ALA A 10 -5.67 -3.30 4.13
CA ALA A 10 -4.48 -3.90 4.72
C ALA A 10 -3.22 -3.45 3.98
N LEU A 11 -3.29 -3.37 2.66
CA LEU A 11 -2.16 -2.90 1.87
C LEU A 11 -1.84 -1.44 2.17
N ALA A 12 -2.87 -0.61 2.35
CA ALA A 12 -2.67 0.78 2.75
C ALA A 12 -1.90 0.87 4.07
N ASP A 13 -2.26 0.03 5.03
CA ASP A 13 -1.57 0.00 6.33
C ASP A 13 -0.12 -0.46 6.17
N VAL A 14 0.11 -1.48 5.37
CA VAL A 14 1.46 -2.01 5.15
C VAL A 14 2.34 -0.93 4.52
N ILE A 15 1.82 -0.25 3.51
CA ILE A 15 2.56 0.81 2.84
C ILE A 15 2.90 1.93 3.80
N ARG A 16 1.91 2.38 4.57
CA ARG A 16 2.14 3.46 5.52
C ARG A 16 3.15 3.06 6.58
N GLN A 17 3.04 1.85 7.11
CA GLN A 17 3.96 1.38 8.14
C GLN A 17 5.39 1.32 7.61
N ARG A 18 5.56 0.75 6.42
CA ARG A 18 6.89 0.66 5.82
C ARG A 18 7.48 2.03 5.59
N ARG A 19 6.65 2.95 5.07
CA ARG A 19 7.09 4.31 4.82
C ARG A 19 7.59 4.98 6.09
N THR A 20 6.80 4.88 7.16
CA THR A 20 7.18 5.52 8.43
C THR A 20 8.41 4.83 9.03
N ASP A 21 8.52 3.53 8.90
CA ASP A 21 9.70 2.80 9.39
C ASP A 21 10.97 3.28 8.69
N LEU A 22 10.87 3.66 7.42
CA LEU A 22 12.01 4.18 6.68
C LEU A 22 12.23 5.67 6.90
N GLY A 23 11.36 6.32 7.65
CA GLY A 23 11.49 7.74 7.91
C GLY A 23 11.10 8.62 6.74
N LEU A 24 10.29 8.12 5.82
CA LEU A 24 9.92 8.88 4.64
C LEU A 24 8.60 9.62 4.85
N SER A 25 8.51 10.85 4.34
CA SER A 25 7.24 11.53 4.26
C SER A 25 6.44 10.99 3.08
N GLN A 26 5.15 11.29 3.03
CA GLN A 26 4.34 10.93 1.87
C GLN A 26 4.88 11.60 0.61
N GLU A 27 5.33 12.84 0.73
CA GLU A 27 5.87 13.56 -0.40
C GLU A 27 7.14 12.89 -0.92
N LYS A 28 8.01 12.48 -0.01
CA LYS A 28 9.25 11.83 -0.41
C LYS A 28 8.98 10.48 -1.06
N LEU A 29 8.05 9.72 -0.51
CA LEU A 29 7.68 8.46 -1.13
C LEU A 29 7.13 8.71 -2.54
N ALA A 30 6.27 9.70 -2.69
CA ALA A 30 5.71 10.02 -4.00
C ALA A 30 6.80 10.41 -4.98
N ASP A 31 7.73 11.27 -4.56
CA ASP A 31 8.84 11.66 -5.41
C ASP A 31 9.65 10.45 -5.86
N ASN A 32 9.98 9.58 -4.93
CA ASN A 32 10.81 8.41 -5.24
C ASN A 32 10.07 7.42 -6.13
N ALA A 33 8.75 7.39 -6.06
CA ALA A 33 7.96 6.47 -6.85
C ALA A 33 7.48 7.10 -8.17
N GLY A 34 7.72 8.39 -8.38
CA GLY A 34 7.25 9.06 -9.57
C GLY A 34 5.74 9.27 -9.58
N LEU A 35 5.16 9.48 -8.41
CA LEU A 35 3.71 9.64 -8.26
C LEU A 35 3.40 10.96 -7.60
N HIS A 36 2.15 11.38 -7.68
CA HIS A 36 1.70 12.57 -6.98
C HIS A 36 1.51 12.26 -5.50
N ARG A 37 1.86 13.21 -4.66
CA ARG A 37 1.67 13.07 -3.22
C ARG A 37 0.20 12.80 -2.86
N ASN A 38 -0.72 13.45 -3.56
CA ASN A 38 -2.14 13.24 -3.28
C ASN A 38 -2.57 11.81 -3.56
N TYR A 39 -1.98 11.20 -4.57
CA TYR A 39 -2.26 9.81 -4.88
C TYR A 39 -1.74 8.90 -3.77
N VAL A 40 -0.52 9.15 -3.31
CA VAL A 40 0.05 8.37 -2.20
C VAL A 40 -0.80 8.53 -0.95
N SER A 41 -1.22 9.75 -0.66
CA SER A 41 -2.07 10.00 0.48
C SER A 41 -3.38 9.21 0.38
N GLY A 42 -4.00 9.21 -0.80
CA GLY A 42 -5.23 8.46 -1.02
C GLY A 42 -5.04 6.97 -0.88
N ILE A 43 -3.90 6.45 -1.37
CA ILE A 43 -3.57 5.04 -1.22
C ILE A 43 -3.50 4.69 0.27
N GLU A 44 -2.84 5.52 1.05
CA GLU A 44 -2.66 5.22 2.48
C GLU A 44 -3.94 5.35 3.28
N ARG A 45 -4.93 6.05 2.75
CA ARG A 45 -6.25 6.10 3.37
C ARG A 45 -7.17 4.99 2.90
N GLY A 46 -6.70 4.15 1.98
CA GLY A 46 -7.54 3.12 1.41
C GLY A 46 -8.58 3.64 0.44
N ALA A 47 -8.39 4.87 -0.06
CA ALA A 47 -9.37 5.51 -0.93
C ALA A 47 -9.35 5.00 -2.36
N TYR A 48 -8.25 4.38 -2.78
CA TYR A 48 -8.09 3.91 -4.15
C TYR A 48 -7.67 2.46 -4.16
N ASN A 49 -8.09 1.76 -5.20
CA ASN A 49 -7.50 0.47 -5.51
C ASN A 49 -6.20 0.76 -6.23
N ILE A 50 -5.10 0.23 -5.73
CA ILE A 50 -3.82 0.54 -6.32
C ILE A 50 -3.58 -0.34 -7.54
N GLY A 51 -3.19 0.26 -8.64
CA GLY A 51 -2.84 -0.50 -9.83
C GLY A 51 -1.52 -1.20 -9.68
N VAL A 52 -1.32 -2.26 -10.44
CA VAL A 52 -0.13 -3.10 -10.28
C VAL A 52 1.16 -2.32 -10.55
N SER A 53 1.19 -1.53 -11.62
CA SER A 53 2.42 -0.80 -11.91
C SER A 53 2.71 0.25 -10.85
N ASN A 54 1.69 0.87 -10.28
CA ASN A 54 1.91 1.83 -9.19
C ASN A 54 2.37 1.11 -7.93
N LEU A 55 1.84 -0.08 -7.67
CA LEU A 55 2.28 -0.87 -6.54
C LEU A 55 3.76 -1.23 -6.66
N VAL A 56 4.19 -1.62 -7.87
CA VAL A 56 5.59 -1.92 -8.10
C VAL A 56 6.46 -0.68 -7.86
N ALA A 57 6.02 0.48 -8.35
CA ALA A 57 6.78 1.71 -8.17
C ALA A 57 6.88 2.08 -6.69
N ILE A 58 5.79 1.94 -5.95
CA ILE A 58 5.78 2.22 -4.52
C ILE A 58 6.68 1.24 -3.79
N ALA A 59 6.61 -0.05 -4.13
CA ALA A 59 7.43 -1.05 -3.49
C ALA A 59 8.92 -0.75 -3.69
N GLN A 60 9.31 -0.39 -4.90
CA GLN A 60 10.70 -0.06 -5.16
C GLN A 60 11.14 1.16 -4.34
N ALA A 61 10.29 2.16 -4.25
CA ALA A 61 10.59 3.34 -3.45
C ALA A 61 10.69 3.01 -1.96
N LEU A 62 10.01 1.94 -1.53
CA LEU A 62 10.08 1.46 -0.15
C LEU A 62 11.14 0.39 0.05
N GLN A 63 11.97 0.17 -0.96
CA GLN A 63 13.09 -0.78 -0.88
C GLN A 63 12.60 -2.21 -0.62
N THR A 64 11.53 -2.58 -1.28
CA THR A 64 10.97 -3.92 -1.14
C THR A 64 10.35 -4.32 -2.49
N SER A 65 9.56 -5.38 -2.51
CA SER A 65 8.90 -5.85 -3.71
C SER A 65 7.39 -5.79 -3.54
N ALA A 66 6.69 -5.71 -4.66
CA ALA A 66 5.23 -5.74 -4.62
C ALA A 66 4.74 -7.03 -3.97
N SER A 67 5.39 -8.15 -4.27
CA SER A 67 4.99 -9.42 -3.67
C SER A 67 5.16 -9.42 -2.16
N ALA A 68 6.22 -8.78 -1.66
CA ALA A 68 6.43 -8.71 -0.21
C ALA A 68 5.34 -7.85 0.45
N LEU A 69 4.99 -6.74 -0.17
CA LEU A 69 3.92 -5.88 0.37
C LEU A 69 2.59 -6.63 0.38
N LEU A 70 2.30 -7.35 -0.70
CA LEU A 70 1.05 -8.11 -0.78
C LEU A 70 1.02 -9.25 0.21
N ALA A 71 2.14 -9.93 0.42
CA ALA A 71 2.21 -11.01 1.39
C ALA A 71 1.90 -10.49 2.78
N GLN A 72 2.46 -9.32 3.13
CA GLN A 72 2.18 -8.73 4.44
C GLN A 72 0.72 -8.30 4.55
N ALA A 73 0.17 -7.76 3.48
CA ALA A 73 -1.23 -7.34 3.49
C ALA A 73 -2.14 -8.55 3.64
N GLU A 74 -1.82 -9.63 2.95
CA GLU A 74 -2.61 -10.85 3.06
C GLU A 74 -2.55 -11.44 4.46
N ALA A 75 -1.41 -11.31 5.12
CA ALA A 75 -1.28 -11.80 6.48
C ALA A 75 -2.14 -10.99 7.45
N ARG A 76 -2.31 -9.69 7.18
CA ARG A 76 -3.15 -8.83 8.02
C ARG A 76 -4.62 -8.96 7.70
N SER A 77 -4.93 -9.40 6.49
CA SER A 77 -6.29 -9.47 6.02
C SER A 77 -6.61 -10.94 5.77
N PRO A 78 -7.10 -11.65 6.75
CA PRO A 78 -7.31 -13.10 6.59
C PRO A 78 -8.25 -13.38 5.44
N PRO A 79 -8.08 -14.51 4.82
CA PRO A 79 -8.91 -14.86 3.69
C PRO A 79 -10.34 -14.90 4.12
N THR A 80 -11.18 -14.40 3.26
CA THR A 80 -12.51 -14.39 3.61
C THR A 80 -13.07 -15.60 3.13
N THR A 81 -12.64 -16.47 3.04
CA THR A 81 -13.16 -17.55 2.60
C THR A 81 -14.30 -17.85 3.11
N SER A 82 -14.78 -17.64 3.46
CA SER A 82 -15.74 -18.02 3.87
C SER A 82 -16.45 -18.52 3.50
N THR A 83 -16.45 -18.60 3.23
CA THR A 83 -16.96 -19.14 3.01
C THR A 83 -17.19 -19.40 2.81
#